data_b5ca7ac80b40dd8bdb630e679b4a3fea
#
_entry.id   b5ca7ac80b40dd8bdb630e679b4a3fea
#
_cell.length_a   1.000
_cell.length_b   1.000
_cell.length_c   1.000
_cell.angle_alpha   90.00
_cell.angle_beta   90.00
_cell.angle_gamma   90.00
#
_symmetry.space_group_name_H-M   'P 1'
#
loop_
_entity.id
_entity.type
_entity.pdbx_description
1 polymer ?
#
loop_
_entity_poly.entity_id
_entity_poly.type
_entity_poly.pdbx_seq_one_letter_code
_entity_poly.pdbx_strand_id
1 'polypeptide(L)'
;MEIGKSDYIATWNKLCEEVKNAKRANLSEADFESKIYTFIQVWLEWSEKYSAIERQYEIKIGTTTVYSDIVLFYDGVAEIVLELKKPNHIKADKDITQLSSYMKALQCNFGLYLGEILELYYNNPIKKKSEPLLVASYDLKEDNSKGVELMKYLQYKTYNQTDFESYCKYTVKVSEAAKHWCSPEGREEIYKYILSKDSLPGDYIKKLESMLKIDISLKEDNIVQSSHGGNVSSKQVAKKANQKKSSTPQKGNKNYEQFSIDNINFYQKTKFLVYVIQKLLQEQPDLTYEEIEEIMPSRTNNKVLVKKEEWTELANKNPKEAEKRYSTKKVPVLKDVNGQEFYVTNQWGIEDIEDKVIPVLKKLGWKLYRKNP
;
A
#
# COMPACT_ATOMS: atom_id res chain seq x y z
N MET A 1 0.00 34.20 -21.32
CA MET A 1 1.06 34.45 -20.32
C MET A 1 1.44 33.08 -19.79
N GLU A 2 2.66 32.60 -20.06
CA GLU A 2 3.09 31.32 -19.52
C GLU A 2 3.21 31.44 -17.99
N ILE A 3 2.57 30.50 -17.27
CA ILE A 3 2.71 30.43 -15.81
C ILE A 3 4.14 30.01 -15.50
N GLY A 4 4.86 30.87 -14.78
CA GLY A 4 6.26 30.62 -14.46
C GLY A 4 6.44 29.49 -13.43
N LYS A 5 7.61 28.85 -13.42
CA LYS A 5 7.93 27.79 -12.45
C LYS A 5 7.77 28.24 -10.99
N SER A 6 7.97 29.51 -10.70
CA SER A 6 7.76 30.10 -9.36
C SER A 6 6.30 30.04 -8.92
N ASP A 7 5.34 30.10 -9.85
CA ASP A 7 3.91 30.09 -9.53
C ASP A 7 3.46 28.70 -9.06
N TYR A 8 3.99 27.63 -9.66
CA TYR A 8 3.67 26.26 -9.22
C TYR A 8 4.27 25.92 -7.85
N ILE A 9 5.46 26.46 -7.53
CA ILE A 9 6.06 26.34 -6.20
C ILE A 9 5.19 27.05 -5.17
N ALA A 10 4.77 28.28 -5.45
CA ALA A 10 3.88 29.04 -4.58
C ALA A 10 2.55 28.34 -4.36
N THR A 11 1.96 27.78 -5.44
CA THR A 11 0.70 27.01 -5.37
C THR A 11 0.86 25.77 -4.50
N TRP A 12 1.92 24.99 -4.68
CA TRP A 12 2.19 23.81 -3.86
C TRP A 12 2.40 24.17 -2.39
N ASN A 13 3.22 25.18 -2.11
CA ASN A 13 3.51 25.62 -0.75
C ASN A 13 2.25 26.14 -0.06
N LYS A 14 1.36 26.80 -0.81
CA LYS A 14 0.06 27.23 -0.28
C LYS A 14 -0.83 26.08 0.12
N LEU A 15 -0.90 24.99 -0.69
CA LEU A 15 -1.61 23.78 -0.31
C LEU A 15 -1.03 23.19 0.99
N CYS A 16 0.29 23.08 1.10
CA CYS A 16 0.96 22.60 2.30
C CYS A 16 0.61 23.45 3.53
N GLU A 17 0.57 24.77 3.37
CA GLU A 17 0.19 25.71 4.42
C GLU A 17 -1.26 25.51 4.88
N GLU A 18 -2.21 25.38 3.94
CA GLU A 18 -3.64 25.18 4.26
C GLU A 18 -3.85 23.87 5.04
N VAL A 19 -3.22 22.77 4.61
CA VAL A 19 -3.32 21.48 5.32
C VAL A 19 -2.66 21.55 6.70
N LYS A 20 -1.49 22.18 6.80
CA LYS A 20 -0.78 22.37 8.09
C LYS A 20 -1.60 23.21 9.07
N ASN A 21 -2.24 24.28 8.59
CA ASN A 21 -3.09 25.14 9.40
C ASN A 21 -4.38 24.42 9.82
N ALA A 22 -5.00 23.65 8.92
CA ALA A 22 -6.16 22.82 9.23
C ALA A 22 -5.84 21.77 10.31
N LYS A 23 -4.66 21.13 10.22
CA LYS A 23 -4.18 20.15 11.21
C LYS A 23 -3.98 20.81 12.58
N ARG A 24 -3.34 21.98 12.63
CA ARG A 24 -3.10 22.73 13.88
C ARG A 24 -4.38 23.19 14.55
N ALA A 25 -5.32 23.68 13.74
CA ALA A 25 -6.62 24.15 14.22
C ALA A 25 -7.60 23.01 14.51
N ASN A 26 -7.24 21.76 14.20
CA ASN A 26 -8.10 20.57 14.29
C ASN A 26 -9.48 20.81 13.67
N LEU A 27 -9.47 21.34 12.44
CA LEU A 27 -10.70 21.67 11.72
C LEU A 27 -11.61 20.44 11.55
N SER A 28 -12.92 20.70 11.47
CA SER A 28 -13.88 19.68 11.01
C SER A 28 -13.63 19.32 9.55
N GLU A 29 -14.15 18.18 9.07
CA GLU A 29 -14.03 17.76 7.67
C GLU A 29 -14.68 18.82 6.75
N ALA A 30 -15.85 19.35 7.13
CA ALA A 30 -16.55 20.39 6.37
C ALA A 30 -15.77 21.73 6.28
N ASP A 31 -15.12 22.14 7.37
CA ASP A 31 -14.29 23.35 7.36
C ASP A 31 -13.02 23.15 6.54
N PHE A 32 -12.42 21.97 6.62
CA PHE A 32 -11.27 21.61 5.79
C PHE A 32 -11.65 21.58 4.30
N GLU A 33 -12.76 20.94 3.96
CA GLU A 33 -13.31 20.94 2.60
C GLU A 33 -13.48 22.37 2.07
N SER A 34 -14.07 23.27 2.87
CA SER A 34 -14.26 24.67 2.48
C SER A 34 -12.93 25.39 2.19
N LYS A 35 -11.88 25.10 2.95
CA LYS A 35 -10.54 25.64 2.72
C LYS A 35 -9.94 25.14 1.41
N ILE A 36 -10.03 23.84 1.18
CA ILE A 36 -9.51 23.23 -0.05
C ILE A 36 -10.29 23.67 -1.28
N TYR A 37 -11.61 23.80 -1.17
CA TYR A 37 -12.43 24.36 -2.22
C TYR A 37 -12.00 25.79 -2.62
N THR A 38 -11.78 26.65 -1.64
CA THR A 38 -11.27 28.03 -1.87
C THR A 38 -9.86 27.98 -2.48
N PHE A 39 -8.99 27.08 -2.00
CA PHE A 39 -7.65 26.90 -2.58
C PHE A 39 -7.73 26.54 -4.07
N ILE A 40 -8.60 25.58 -4.44
CA ILE A 40 -8.78 25.13 -5.82
C ILE A 40 -9.26 26.29 -6.71
N GLN A 41 -10.22 27.08 -6.23
CA GLN A 41 -10.73 28.22 -6.99
C GLN A 41 -9.68 29.31 -7.20
N VAL A 42 -8.92 29.65 -6.14
CA VAL A 42 -8.01 30.81 -6.19
C VAL A 42 -6.64 30.45 -6.79
N TRP A 43 -6.11 29.28 -6.45
CA TRP A 43 -4.74 28.91 -6.78
C TRP A 43 -4.63 27.95 -7.97
N LEU A 44 -5.65 27.11 -8.19
CA LEU A 44 -5.74 26.24 -9.36
C LEU A 44 -6.70 26.78 -10.43
N GLU A 45 -7.42 27.87 -10.13
CA GLU A 45 -8.29 28.62 -11.03
C GLU A 45 -9.50 27.85 -11.58
N TRP A 46 -9.90 26.72 -10.93
CA TRP A 46 -11.16 26.05 -11.24
C TRP A 46 -12.33 26.86 -10.64
N SER A 47 -13.13 27.50 -11.46
CA SER A 47 -14.10 28.50 -11.04
C SER A 47 -15.54 28.07 -11.31
N GLU A 48 -16.44 28.34 -10.38
CA GLU A 48 -17.88 28.22 -10.57
C GLU A 48 -18.40 29.04 -11.78
N LYS A 49 -17.73 30.15 -12.06
CA LYS A 49 -18.05 30.99 -13.22
C LYS A 49 -18.00 30.21 -14.55
N TYR A 50 -17.16 29.21 -14.60
CA TYR A 50 -16.99 28.33 -15.78
C TYR A 50 -17.68 26.98 -15.59
N SER A 51 -18.48 26.82 -14.51
CA SER A 51 -19.04 25.52 -14.09
C SER A 51 -17.94 24.44 -14.01
N ALA A 52 -16.72 24.84 -13.61
CA ALA A 52 -15.55 23.99 -13.60
C ALA A 52 -15.32 23.28 -12.26
N ILE A 53 -16.09 23.60 -11.23
CA ILE A 53 -15.97 23.01 -9.88
C ILE A 53 -17.34 22.93 -9.21
N GLU A 54 -17.63 21.77 -8.61
CA GLU A 54 -18.82 21.57 -7.77
C GLU A 54 -18.44 20.90 -6.46
N ARG A 55 -19.13 21.31 -5.38
CA ARG A 55 -19.01 20.71 -4.04
C ARG A 55 -20.17 19.79 -3.77
N GLN A 56 -19.95 18.76 -2.94
CA GLN A 56 -21.00 17.83 -2.51
C GLN A 56 -21.81 17.35 -3.72
N TYR A 57 -21.08 16.95 -4.78
CA TYR A 57 -21.68 16.57 -6.05
C TYR A 57 -22.46 15.27 -5.91
N GLU A 58 -23.75 15.31 -6.29
CA GLU A 58 -24.63 14.15 -6.19
C GLU A 58 -24.27 13.08 -7.22
N ILE A 59 -24.01 11.88 -6.75
CA ILE A 59 -23.69 10.71 -7.58
C ILE A 59 -24.68 9.60 -7.28
N LYS A 60 -25.30 9.05 -8.34
CA LYS A 60 -26.20 7.90 -8.24
C LYS A 60 -25.44 6.61 -8.52
N ILE A 61 -25.37 5.73 -7.52
CA ILE A 61 -24.79 4.39 -7.65
C ILE A 61 -25.89 3.36 -7.43
N GLY A 62 -26.44 2.83 -8.51
CA GLY A 62 -27.62 1.98 -8.45
C GLY A 62 -28.83 2.74 -7.89
N THR A 63 -29.36 2.28 -6.75
CA THR A 63 -30.48 2.93 -6.05
C THR A 63 -30.02 3.89 -4.95
N THR A 64 -28.73 4.00 -4.70
CA THR A 64 -28.19 4.82 -3.61
C THR A 64 -27.65 6.13 -4.16
N THR A 65 -28.00 7.24 -3.50
CA THR A 65 -27.39 8.55 -3.72
C THR A 65 -26.25 8.75 -2.75
N VAL A 66 -25.09 9.14 -3.25
CA VAL A 66 -23.90 9.49 -2.48
C VAL A 66 -23.37 10.84 -2.95
N TYR A 67 -22.52 11.45 -2.18
CA TYR A 67 -21.95 12.77 -2.48
C TYR A 67 -20.44 12.69 -2.49
N SER A 68 -19.83 13.18 -3.55
CA SER A 68 -18.37 13.39 -3.60
C SER A 68 -18.07 14.77 -3.04
N ASP A 69 -16.95 14.91 -2.33
CA ASP A 69 -16.61 16.19 -1.71
C ASP A 69 -16.43 17.29 -2.75
N ILE A 70 -15.62 17.05 -3.79
CA ILE A 70 -15.42 18.01 -4.89
C ILE A 70 -15.28 17.25 -6.21
N VAL A 71 -15.89 17.77 -7.27
CA VAL A 71 -15.68 17.34 -8.66
C VAL A 71 -15.20 18.51 -9.50
N LEU A 72 -14.17 18.30 -10.30
CA LEU A 72 -13.65 19.27 -11.27
C LEU A 72 -14.09 18.88 -12.66
N PHE A 73 -14.64 19.88 -13.41
CA PHE A 73 -15.19 19.70 -14.74
C PHE A 73 -14.37 20.50 -15.76
N TYR A 74 -13.99 19.87 -16.84
CA TYR A 74 -13.39 20.56 -17.97
C TYR A 74 -14.24 20.33 -19.22
N ASP A 75 -14.62 21.40 -19.90
CA ASP A 75 -15.57 21.37 -21.04
C ASP A 75 -16.85 20.58 -20.73
N GLY A 76 -17.36 20.70 -19.52
CA GLY A 76 -18.59 20.03 -19.06
C GLY A 76 -18.45 18.53 -18.74
N VAL A 77 -17.24 17.99 -18.80
CA VAL A 77 -16.93 16.59 -18.46
C VAL A 77 -16.28 16.52 -17.08
N ALA A 78 -16.72 15.57 -16.24
CA ALA A 78 -16.08 15.31 -14.96
C ALA A 78 -14.68 14.72 -15.19
N GLU A 79 -13.64 15.44 -14.84
CA GLU A 79 -12.25 15.07 -15.10
C GLU A 79 -11.54 14.54 -13.86
N ILE A 80 -11.73 15.22 -12.73
CA ILE A 80 -11.03 14.90 -11.47
C ILE A 80 -12.05 14.87 -10.34
N VAL A 81 -12.07 13.78 -9.57
CA VAL A 81 -12.88 13.69 -8.36
C VAL A 81 -11.97 13.73 -7.14
N LEU A 82 -12.35 14.48 -6.11
CA LEU A 82 -11.59 14.60 -4.87
C LEU A 82 -12.37 13.99 -3.72
N GLU A 83 -11.65 13.21 -2.91
CA GLU A 83 -12.08 12.73 -1.59
C GLU A 83 -11.21 13.41 -0.54
N LEU A 84 -11.83 14.14 0.36
CA LEU A 84 -11.15 14.94 1.39
C LEU A 84 -11.37 14.31 2.77
N LYS A 85 -10.32 14.20 3.52
CA LYS A 85 -10.37 13.80 4.92
C LYS A 85 -9.59 14.79 5.77
N LYS A 86 -10.15 15.15 6.93
CA LYS A 86 -9.42 16.03 7.85
C LYS A 86 -7.99 15.53 8.07
N PRO A 87 -6.98 16.41 8.20
CA PRO A 87 -5.56 16.01 8.24
C PRO A 87 -5.16 15.09 9.39
N ASN A 88 -6.00 14.95 10.42
CA ASN A 88 -5.80 14.03 11.54
C ASN A 88 -6.53 12.69 11.34
N HIS A 89 -7.18 12.47 10.19
CA HIS A 89 -7.83 11.22 9.86
C HIS A 89 -6.80 10.16 9.46
N ILE A 90 -6.90 8.99 10.07
CA ILE A 90 -6.10 7.83 9.66
C ILE A 90 -6.74 7.24 8.41
N LYS A 91 -6.03 7.34 7.29
CA LYS A 91 -6.48 6.79 6.02
C LYS A 91 -6.82 5.30 6.13
N ALA A 92 -7.99 4.92 5.62
CA ALA A 92 -8.46 3.53 5.61
C ALA A 92 -8.79 3.07 4.17
N ASP A 93 -8.78 1.75 3.94
CA ASP A 93 -9.11 1.17 2.62
C ASP A 93 -10.50 1.60 2.12
N LYS A 94 -11.43 1.85 3.03
CA LYS A 94 -12.77 2.35 2.70
C LYS A 94 -12.75 3.71 2.01
N ASP A 95 -11.82 4.60 2.37
CA ASP A 95 -11.72 5.94 1.80
C ASP A 95 -11.33 5.86 0.32
N ILE A 96 -10.42 4.94 -0.02
CA ILE A 96 -10.01 4.71 -1.40
C ILE A 96 -11.09 3.93 -2.19
N THR A 97 -11.80 3.02 -1.54
CA THR A 97 -12.95 2.34 -2.14
C THR A 97 -14.06 3.35 -2.49
N GLN A 98 -14.28 4.35 -1.64
CA GLN A 98 -15.22 5.44 -1.86
C GLN A 98 -14.80 6.27 -3.09
N LEU A 99 -13.57 6.77 -3.11
CA LEU A 99 -13.01 7.50 -4.25
C LEU A 99 -13.10 6.70 -5.56
N SER A 100 -12.71 5.41 -5.52
CA SER A 100 -12.81 4.49 -6.66
C SER A 100 -14.25 4.37 -7.20
N SER A 101 -15.21 4.29 -6.29
CA SER A 101 -16.64 4.20 -6.66
C SER A 101 -17.13 5.46 -7.35
N TYR A 102 -16.71 6.63 -6.88
CA TYR A 102 -17.03 7.91 -7.51
C TYR A 102 -16.38 8.04 -8.88
N MET A 103 -15.09 7.73 -9.00
CA MET A 103 -14.40 7.72 -10.30
C MET A 103 -15.11 6.85 -11.33
N LYS A 104 -15.56 5.65 -10.93
CA LYS A 104 -16.29 4.72 -11.80
C LYS A 104 -17.67 5.24 -12.19
N ALA A 105 -18.43 5.79 -11.24
CA ALA A 105 -19.77 6.29 -11.47
C ALA A 105 -19.78 7.52 -12.38
N LEU A 106 -18.81 8.41 -12.23
CA LEU A 106 -18.62 9.61 -13.05
C LEU A 106 -17.87 9.34 -14.37
N GLN A 107 -17.36 8.11 -14.57
CA GLN A 107 -16.46 7.75 -15.67
C GLN A 107 -15.20 8.63 -15.72
N CYS A 108 -14.78 9.13 -14.56
CA CYS A 108 -13.66 10.02 -14.39
C CYS A 108 -12.35 9.23 -14.30
N ASN A 109 -11.32 9.67 -15.01
CA ASN A 109 -10.04 8.96 -15.06
C ASN A 109 -9.13 9.31 -13.89
N PHE A 110 -9.31 10.45 -13.24
CA PHE A 110 -8.41 10.92 -12.19
C PHE A 110 -9.13 11.09 -10.86
N GLY A 111 -8.47 10.63 -9.80
CA GLY A 111 -8.95 10.81 -8.43
C GLY A 111 -7.84 11.38 -7.55
N LEU A 112 -8.19 12.30 -6.68
CA LEU A 112 -7.29 12.84 -5.65
C LEU A 112 -7.86 12.51 -4.28
N TYR A 113 -7.05 11.89 -3.45
CA TYR A 113 -7.29 11.76 -2.02
C TYR A 113 -6.41 12.77 -1.29
N LEU A 114 -7.00 13.63 -0.46
CA LEU A 114 -6.28 14.60 0.34
C LEU A 114 -6.67 14.49 1.81
N GLY A 115 -5.68 14.20 2.64
CA GLY A 115 -5.77 14.19 4.10
C GLY A 115 -4.44 14.65 4.70
N GLU A 116 -3.75 13.78 5.42
CA GLU A 116 -2.37 14.04 5.90
C GLU A 116 -1.35 14.01 4.74
N ILE A 117 -1.69 13.31 3.67
CA ILE A 117 -0.93 13.20 2.41
C ILE A 117 -1.87 13.52 1.25
N LEU A 118 -1.29 13.90 0.11
CA LEU A 118 -2.01 13.95 -1.16
C LEU A 118 -1.66 12.71 -1.97
N GLU A 119 -2.67 12.03 -2.51
CA GLU A 119 -2.47 10.89 -3.40
C GLU A 119 -3.23 11.08 -4.70
N LEU A 120 -2.58 10.74 -5.80
CA LEU A 120 -3.16 10.74 -7.14
C LEU A 120 -3.46 9.31 -7.57
N TYR A 121 -4.69 9.08 -8.00
CA TYR A 121 -5.18 7.82 -8.56
C TYR A 121 -5.55 7.98 -10.03
N TYR A 122 -5.27 6.94 -10.81
CA TYR A 122 -5.60 6.91 -12.22
C TYR A 122 -6.39 5.64 -12.58
N ASN A 123 -7.55 5.82 -13.21
CA ASN A 123 -8.37 4.74 -13.71
C ASN A 123 -8.08 4.53 -15.19
N ASN A 124 -7.33 3.46 -15.51
CA ASN A 124 -7.01 3.16 -16.90
C ASN A 124 -8.26 2.73 -17.68
N PRO A 125 -8.74 3.53 -18.64
CA PRO A 125 -9.99 3.26 -19.38
C PRO A 125 -9.95 1.96 -20.19
N ILE A 126 -8.75 1.45 -20.52
CA ILE A 126 -8.56 0.19 -21.25
C ILE A 126 -8.83 -1.02 -20.34
N LYS A 127 -8.54 -0.89 -19.05
CA LYS A 127 -8.73 -1.95 -18.04
C LYS A 127 -10.04 -1.78 -17.25
N LYS A 128 -11.18 -1.77 -17.93
CA LYS A 128 -12.53 -1.44 -17.40
C LYS A 128 -12.97 -2.12 -16.09
N LYS A 129 -12.25 -3.13 -15.58
CA LYS A 129 -12.60 -3.88 -14.35
C LYS A 129 -11.55 -3.76 -13.23
N SER A 130 -10.47 -3.00 -13.43
CA SER A 130 -9.45 -2.84 -12.40
C SER A 130 -9.79 -1.71 -11.44
N GLU A 131 -9.33 -1.82 -10.19
CA GLU A 131 -9.33 -0.69 -9.27
C GLU A 131 -8.38 0.39 -9.79
N PRO A 132 -8.65 1.68 -9.52
CA PRO A 132 -7.75 2.76 -9.87
C PRO A 132 -6.35 2.52 -9.32
N LEU A 133 -5.33 2.81 -10.12
CA LEU A 133 -3.94 2.64 -9.75
C LEU A 133 -3.48 3.86 -8.95
N LEU A 134 -2.81 3.64 -7.83
CA LEU A 134 -2.07 4.70 -7.16
C LEU A 134 -0.89 5.13 -8.05
N VAL A 135 -0.94 6.35 -8.56
CA VAL A 135 0.10 6.94 -9.40
C VAL A 135 1.28 7.40 -8.52
N ALA A 136 0.98 8.22 -7.52
CA ALA A 136 1.97 8.75 -6.59
C ALA A 136 1.32 9.23 -5.29
N SER A 137 2.12 9.23 -4.22
CA SER A 137 1.83 9.90 -2.95
C SER A 137 2.78 11.07 -2.78
N TYR A 138 2.26 12.18 -2.28
CA TYR A 138 3.00 13.43 -2.12
C TYR A 138 2.98 13.83 -0.65
N ASP A 139 4.14 13.82 -0.02
CA ASP A 139 4.31 14.44 1.29
C ASP A 139 4.04 15.94 1.19
N LEU A 140 3.17 16.45 2.03
CA LEU A 140 2.80 17.87 2.07
C LEU A 140 3.88 18.69 2.79
N LYS A 141 5.06 18.71 2.18
CA LYS A 141 6.22 19.52 2.58
C LYS A 141 6.45 20.62 1.56
N GLU A 142 6.82 21.79 2.03
CA GLU A 142 7.18 22.92 1.17
C GLU A 142 8.31 22.49 0.20
N ASP A 143 8.28 23.05 -1.00
CA ASP A 143 9.27 22.83 -2.08
C ASP A 143 9.41 21.36 -2.55
N ASN A 144 8.48 20.48 -2.22
CA ASN A 144 8.46 19.12 -2.74
C ASN A 144 8.34 19.14 -4.28
N SER A 145 9.42 18.79 -4.96
CA SER A 145 9.53 18.88 -6.43
C SER A 145 8.46 18.10 -7.18
N LYS A 146 8.03 16.93 -6.64
CA LYS A 146 6.95 16.11 -7.22
C LYS A 146 5.59 16.76 -7.04
N GLY A 147 5.34 17.36 -5.87
CA GLY A 147 4.11 18.11 -5.62
C GLY A 147 4.03 19.34 -6.49
N VAL A 148 5.14 20.08 -6.65
CA VAL A 148 5.26 21.21 -7.58
C VAL A 148 5.01 20.79 -9.03
N GLU A 149 5.51 19.61 -9.43
CA GLU A 149 5.27 19.08 -10.77
C GLU A 149 3.79 18.76 -10.99
N LEU A 150 3.11 18.16 -9.98
CA LEU A 150 1.67 17.88 -10.06
C LEU A 150 0.85 19.16 -10.28
N MET A 151 1.22 20.28 -9.66
CA MET A 151 0.48 21.55 -9.80
C MET A 151 0.39 22.01 -11.25
N LYS A 152 1.35 21.67 -12.11
CA LYS A 152 1.31 22.02 -13.57
C LYS A 152 0.13 21.37 -14.29
N TYR A 153 -0.23 20.14 -13.86
CA TYR A 153 -1.31 19.38 -14.47
C TYR A 153 -2.67 19.68 -13.87
N LEU A 154 -2.70 20.33 -12.70
CA LEU A 154 -3.93 20.69 -11.99
C LEU A 154 -4.40 22.12 -12.23
N GLN A 155 -3.64 22.96 -12.91
CA GLN A 155 -4.03 24.34 -13.24
C GLN A 155 -5.10 24.37 -14.35
N TYR A 156 -6.25 24.97 -14.10
CA TYR A 156 -7.37 25.05 -15.06
C TYR A 156 -6.97 25.59 -16.43
N LYS A 157 -6.23 26.72 -16.47
CA LYS A 157 -5.83 27.38 -17.72
C LYS A 157 -4.90 26.55 -18.61
N THR A 158 -4.13 25.67 -18.01
CA THR A 158 -3.16 24.81 -18.73
C THR A 158 -3.56 23.34 -18.68
N TYR A 159 -4.73 23.03 -18.12
CA TYR A 159 -5.20 21.67 -18.02
C TYR A 159 -5.35 21.04 -19.41
N ASN A 160 -4.79 19.87 -19.54
CA ASN A 160 -4.92 19.03 -20.73
C ASN A 160 -5.03 17.58 -20.26
N GLN A 161 -6.17 16.95 -20.52
CA GLN A 161 -6.45 15.58 -20.11
C GLN A 161 -5.40 14.59 -20.64
N THR A 162 -5.00 14.72 -21.92
CA THR A 162 -4.04 13.81 -22.56
C THR A 162 -2.65 13.92 -21.92
N ASP A 163 -2.21 15.13 -21.60
CA ASP A 163 -0.92 15.35 -20.95
C ASP A 163 -0.95 14.82 -19.52
N PHE A 164 -2.03 15.03 -18.80
CA PHE A 164 -2.18 14.50 -17.44
C PHE A 164 -2.26 12.97 -17.42
N GLU A 165 -2.96 12.39 -18.38
CA GLU A 165 -2.98 10.92 -18.55
C GLU A 165 -1.60 10.37 -18.88
N SER A 166 -0.85 11.04 -19.73
CA SER A 166 0.52 10.66 -20.10
C SER A 166 1.45 10.72 -18.88
N TYR A 167 1.33 11.78 -18.06
CA TYR A 167 2.04 11.90 -16.78
C TYR A 167 1.72 10.72 -15.85
N CYS A 168 0.44 10.40 -15.65
CA CYS A 168 0.03 9.28 -14.81
C CYS A 168 0.59 7.94 -15.31
N LYS A 169 0.45 7.65 -16.59
CA LYS A 169 0.97 6.41 -17.22
C LYS A 169 2.48 6.30 -17.09
N TYR A 170 3.20 7.39 -17.33
CA TYR A 170 4.65 7.43 -17.21
C TYR A 170 5.09 7.20 -15.77
N THR A 171 4.49 7.90 -14.81
CA THR A 171 4.82 7.79 -13.38
C THR A 171 4.59 6.38 -12.86
N VAL A 172 3.46 5.74 -13.24
CA VAL A 172 3.19 4.34 -12.87
C VAL A 172 4.26 3.42 -13.45
N LYS A 173 4.59 3.53 -14.75
CA LYS A 173 5.62 2.70 -15.39
C LYS A 173 6.98 2.85 -14.73
N VAL A 174 7.39 4.07 -14.42
CA VAL A 174 8.67 4.33 -13.73
C VAL A 174 8.67 3.73 -12.33
N SER A 175 7.55 3.85 -11.60
CA SER A 175 7.42 3.26 -10.27
C SER A 175 7.46 1.73 -10.31
N GLU A 176 6.77 1.11 -11.28
CA GLU A 176 6.80 -0.35 -11.49
C GLU A 176 8.20 -0.83 -11.86
N ALA A 177 8.88 -0.14 -12.77
CA ALA A 177 10.26 -0.45 -13.15
C ALA A 177 11.22 -0.32 -11.95
N ALA A 178 11.10 0.76 -11.16
CA ALA A 178 11.92 0.93 -9.97
C ALA A 178 11.70 -0.19 -8.94
N LYS A 179 10.44 -0.61 -8.72
CA LYS A 179 10.13 -1.75 -7.86
C LYS A 179 10.71 -3.06 -8.38
N HIS A 180 10.63 -3.28 -9.70
CA HIS A 180 11.22 -4.47 -10.34
C HIS A 180 12.73 -4.52 -10.10
N TRP A 181 13.47 -3.44 -10.36
CA TRP A 181 14.92 -3.41 -10.16
C TRP A 181 15.36 -3.52 -8.70
N CYS A 182 14.49 -3.18 -7.75
CA CYS A 182 14.73 -3.42 -6.32
C CYS A 182 14.39 -4.86 -5.88
N SER A 183 13.73 -5.65 -6.73
CA SER A 183 13.34 -7.03 -6.44
C SER A 183 14.52 -8.00 -6.61
N PRO A 184 14.44 -9.22 -6.04
CA PRO A 184 15.44 -10.27 -6.29
C PRO A 184 15.60 -10.58 -7.77
N GLU A 185 14.50 -10.66 -8.50
CA GLU A 185 14.47 -10.97 -9.94
C GLU A 185 15.19 -9.88 -10.75
N GLY A 186 14.92 -8.62 -10.46
CA GLY A 186 15.62 -7.49 -11.10
C GLY A 186 17.12 -7.50 -10.80
N ARG A 187 17.53 -7.85 -9.60
CA ARG A 187 18.96 -8.02 -9.26
C ARG A 187 19.61 -9.16 -10.05
N GLU A 188 18.93 -10.30 -10.17
CA GLU A 188 19.41 -11.42 -10.97
C GLU A 188 19.59 -11.03 -12.45
N GLU A 189 18.66 -10.24 -13.01
CA GLU A 189 18.78 -9.71 -14.37
C GLU A 189 20.02 -8.81 -14.52
N ILE A 190 20.35 -8.02 -13.50
CA ILE A 190 21.57 -7.20 -13.51
C ILE A 190 22.82 -8.06 -13.49
N TYR A 191 22.89 -9.12 -12.69
CA TYR A 191 24.01 -10.07 -12.72
C TYR A 191 24.15 -10.73 -14.09
N LYS A 192 23.04 -11.19 -14.68
CA LYS A 192 23.02 -11.76 -16.05
C LYS A 192 23.53 -10.75 -17.08
N TYR A 193 23.13 -9.49 -16.97
CA TYR A 193 23.60 -8.41 -17.84
C TYR A 193 25.11 -8.19 -17.70
N ILE A 194 25.64 -8.13 -16.47
CA ILE A 194 27.08 -7.98 -16.20
C ILE A 194 27.85 -9.15 -16.85
N LEU A 195 27.44 -10.39 -16.58
CA LEU A 195 28.08 -11.58 -17.17
C LEU A 195 28.08 -11.55 -18.71
N SER A 196 26.98 -11.11 -19.31
CA SER A 196 26.88 -10.98 -20.77
C SER A 196 27.84 -9.97 -21.36
N LYS A 197 28.15 -8.88 -20.63
CA LYS A 197 29.09 -7.86 -21.05
C LYS A 197 30.54 -8.33 -21.01
N ASP A 198 30.87 -9.17 -20.03
CA ASP A 198 32.20 -9.73 -19.86
C ASP A 198 32.36 -11.09 -20.58
N SER A 199 31.36 -11.48 -21.38
CA SER A 199 31.33 -12.78 -22.10
C SER A 199 31.55 -14.00 -21.20
N LEU A 200 31.06 -13.92 -19.95
CA LEU A 200 31.14 -15.01 -18.97
C LEU A 200 29.93 -15.95 -19.11
N PRO A 201 30.14 -17.25 -18.91
CA PRO A 201 29.05 -18.23 -18.89
C PRO A 201 28.03 -17.93 -17.79
N GLY A 202 26.74 -18.26 -18.05
CA GLY A 202 25.64 -17.99 -17.13
C GLY A 202 25.70 -18.75 -15.79
N ASP A 203 26.42 -19.86 -15.73
CA ASP A 203 26.68 -20.63 -14.51
C ASP A 203 27.63 -19.92 -13.53
N TYR A 204 28.33 -18.86 -13.98
CA TYR A 204 29.15 -18.02 -13.10
C TYR A 204 28.33 -17.02 -12.25
N ILE A 205 27.00 -16.95 -12.41
CA ILE A 205 26.15 -16.04 -11.61
C ILE A 205 26.41 -16.21 -10.11
N LYS A 206 26.32 -17.42 -9.59
CA LYS A 206 26.52 -17.70 -8.16
C LYS A 206 27.91 -17.27 -7.68
N LYS A 207 28.93 -17.43 -8.50
CA LYS A 207 30.28 -17.00 -8.17
C LYS A 207 30.37 -15.47 -8.17
N LEU A 208 29.75 -14.79 -9.12
CA LEU A 208 29.70 -13.32 -9.17
C LEU A 208 28.94 -12.75 -7.95
N GLU A 209 27.81 -13.34 -7.58
CA GLU A 209 27.04 -12.96 -6.40
C GLU A 209 27.84 -13.12 -5.09
N SER A 210 28.69 -14.12 -5.01
CA SER A 210 29.58 -14.31 -3.84
C SER A 210 30.68 -13.25 -3.73
N MET A 211 31.02 -12.58 -4.82
CA MET A 211 32.10 -11.58 -4.93
C MET A 211 31.58 -10.14 -4.95
N LEU A 212 30.37 -9.91 -5.46
CA LEU A 212 29.78 -8.60 -5.63
C LEU A 212 28.45 -8.51 -4.87
N LYS A 213 28.30 -7.47 -4.06
CA LYS A 213 27.01 -7.08 -3.50
C LYS A 213 26.43 -5.95 -4.34
N ILE A 214 25.32 -6.22 -5.04
CA ILE A 214 24.54 -5.19 -5.72
C ILE A 214 23.40 -4.79 -4.80
N ASP A 215 23.42 -3.56 -4.32
CA ASP A 215 22.41 -3.01 -3.43
C ASP A 215 21.65 -1.91 -4.16
N ILE A 216 20.41 -2.23 -4.56
CA ILE A 216 19.52 -1.28 -5.23
C ILE A 216 18.34 -1.04 -4.31
N SER A 217 18.18 0.21 -3.91
CA SER A 217 17.07 0.67 -3.09
C SER A 217 16.39 1.88 -3.72
N LEU A 218 15.09 2.05 -3.44
CA LEU A 218 14.43 3.29 -3.76
C LEU A 218 15.07 4.42 -2.93
N LYS A 219 15.28 5.59 -3.56
CA LYS A 219 15.64 6.78 -2.78
C LYS A 219 14.51 7.09 -1.80
N GLU A 220 14.88 7.57 -0.60
CA GLU A 220 13.91 7.84 0.47
C GLU A 220 12.73 8.73 0.02
N ASP A 221 12.98 9.71 -0.84
CA ASP A 221 11.95 10.59 -1.44
C ASP A 221 10.99 9.85 -2.40
N ASN A 222 11.29 8.63 -2.78
CA ASN A 222 10.49 7.79 -3.68
C ASN A 222 9.86 6.59 -3.00
N ILE A 223 10.17 6.38 -1.73
CA ILE A 223 9.44 5.42 -0.92
C ILE A 223 8.09 6.06 -0.67
N VAL A 224 7.04 5.47 -1.22
CA VAL A 224 5.67 5.73 -0.79
C VAL A 224 5.61 5.23 0.65
N GLN A 225 6.03 6.09 1.58
CA GLN A 225 5.83 5.84 2.99
C GLN A 225 4.32 5.93 3.20
N SER A 226 3.69 4.78 3.38
CA SER A 226 2.51 4.73 4.21
C SER A 226 2.99 5.16 5.61
N SER A 227 3.04 6.48 5.82
CA SER A 227 3.59 7.11 7.01
C SER A 227 2.67 6.84 8.19
N HIS A 228 3.08 5.94 9.06
CA HIS A 228 2.63 5.89 10.44
C HIS A 228 3.86 5.67 11.32
N GLY A 229 4.51 6.75 11.67
CA GLY A 229 5.57 6.82 12.67
C GLY A 229 5.34 8.00 13.59
N GLY A 230 4.39 7.87 14.50
CA GLY A 230 4.22 8.77 15.63
C GLY A 230 5.00 8.26 16.84
N ASN A 231 6.15 8.85 17.14
CA ASN A 231 6.78 8.73 18.44
C ASN A 231 5.87 9.34 19.50
N VAL A 232 5.32 8.53 20.37
CA VAL A 232 4.73 9.01 21.64
C VAL A 232 5.57 8.49 22.80
N SER A 233 6.26 9.44 23.42
CA SER A 233 6.95 9.29 24.68
C SER A 233 5.98 8.93 25.81
N SER A 234 6.38 7.96 26.60
CA SER A 234 5.71 7.45 27.78
C SER A 234 5.43 8.51 28.84
N LYS A 235 4.20 8.54 29.37
CA LYS A 235 3.96 8.84 30.80
C LYS A 235 2.76 8.03 31.30
N GLN A 236 3.05 7.24 32.33
CA GLN A 236 2.12 6.49 33.14
C GLN A 236 1.11 7.40 33.84
N VAL A 237 -0.13 6.97 33.92
CA VAL A 237 -0.92 7.07 35.19
C VAL A 237 -1.99 5.98 35.18
N ALA A 238 -1.95 5.13 36.20
CA ALA A 238 -2.95 4.11 36.50
C ALA A 238 -4.20 4.76 37.10
N LYS A 239 -5.39 4.20 36.79
CA LYS A 239 -6.49 4.05 37.77
C LYS A 239 -7.52 3.02 37.32
N LYS A 240 -7.77 2.10 38.24
CA LYS A 240 -8.81 1.04 38.22
C LYS A 240 -10.21 1.66 38.32
N ALA A 241 -11.18 1.07 37.66
CA ALA A 241 -12.52 0.81 38.24
C ALA A 241 -13.30 -0.23 37.44
N ASN A 242 -13.83 -1.21 38.15
CA ASN A 242 -14.76 -2.26 37.71
C ASN A 242 -16.10 -1.68 37.28
N GLN A 243 -16.79 -2.31 36.30
CA GLN A 243 -18.15 -2.86 36.50
C GLN A 243 -18.70 -3.58 35.27
N LYS A 244 -19.10 -4.82 35.57
CA LYS A 244 -20.28 -5.64 35.21
C LYS A 244 -20.80 -5.72 33.76
N LYS A 245 -20.89 -6.99 33.40
CA LYS A 245 -21.51 -7.71 32.29
C LYS A 245 -22.90 -7.23 31.87
N SER A 246 -23.09 -7.13 30.54
CA SER A 246 -24.31 -7.57 29.88
C SER A 246 -23.94 -8.21 28.53
N SER A 247 -24.43 -9.41 28.32
CA SER A 247 -24.14 -10.29 27.20
C SER A 247 -25.05 -10.02 26.02
N THR A 248 -24.48 -9.62 24.90
CA THR A 248 -25.08 -9.78 23.56
C THR A 248 -23.96 -10.26 22.63
N PRO A 249 -24.17 -11.27 21.76
CA PRO A 249 -23.09 -11.79 20.93
C PRO A 249 -22.75 -10.80 19.84
N GLN A 250 -21.70 -10.03 20.03
CA GLN A 250 -21.09 -9.21 18.97
C GLN A 250 -20.42 -10.13 17.95
N LYS A 251 -20.76 -9.93 16.67
CA LYS A 251 -20.02 -10.44 15.52
C LYS A 251 -18.54 -10.07 15.71
N GLY A 252 -17.68 -11.08 15.75
CA GLY A 252 -16.25 -10.93 16.03
C GLY A 252 -15.60 -9.84 15.19
N ASN A 253 -14.98 -8.90 15.86
CA ASN A 253 -14.12 -7.88 15.28
C ASN A 253 -12.98 -8.59 14.53
N LYS A 254 -12.97 -8.53 13.20
CA LYS A 254 -11.86 -9.06 12.40
C LYS A 254 -10.64 -8.17 12.67
N ASN A 255 -9.68 -8.72 13.40
CA ASN A 255 -8.42 -8.04 13.65
C ASN A 255 -7.62 -8.02 12.34
N TYR A 256 -7.40 -6.81 11.81
CA TYR A 256 -6.70 -6.56 10.54
C TYR A 256 -5.21 -6.22 10.74
N GLU A 257 -4.66 -6.45 11.93
CA GLU A 257 -3.24 -6.24 12.22
C GLU A 257 -2.36 -6.94 11.17
N GLN A 258 -1.37 -6.22 10.66
CA GLN A 258 -0.41 -6.70 9.67
C GLN A 258 1.00 -6.74 10.27
N PHE A 259 1.81 -7.66 9.79
CA PHE A 259 3.13 -7.95 10.31
C PHE A 259 4.18 -7.91 9.20
N SER A 260 5.40 -7.48 9.55
CA SER A 260 6.55 -7.44 8.66
C SER A 260 7.84 -7.76 9.42
N ILE A 261 8.85 -8.26 8.71
CA ILE A 261 10.21 -8.44 9.23
C ILE A 261 11.24 -7.55 8.52
N ASP A 262 10.84 -6.85 7.47
CA ASP A 262 11.67 -5.92 6.70
C ASP A 262 11.20 -4.46 6.81
N ASN A 263 10.11 -4.20 7.53
CA ASN A 263 9.45 -2.90 7.65
C ASN A 263 8.95 -2.33 6.31
N ILE A 264 8.87 -3.16 5.28
CA ILE A 264 8.47 -2.76 3.92
C ILE A 264 7.19 -3.50 3.52
N ASN A 265 7.23 -4.83 3.61
CA ASN A 265 6.15 -5.70 3.17
C ASN A 265 5.34 -6.16 4.37
N PHE A 266 4.14 -5.61 4.52
CA PHE A 266 3.23 -5.96 5.61
C PHE A 266 2.18 -6.97 5.15
N TYR A 267 2.04 -8.06 5.89
CA TYR A 267 1.16 -9.16 5.59
C TYR A 267 0.18 -9.41 6.72
N GLN A 268 -1.05 -9.78 6.38
CA GLN A 268 -1.97 -10.37 7.35
C GLN A 268 -1.37 -11.67 7.91
N LYS A 269 -1.72 -12.01 9.14
CA LYS A 269 -1.18 -13.14 9.92
C LYS A 269 -0.96 -14.44 9.13
N THR A 270 -1.90 -14.80 8.26
CA THR A 270 -1.82 -16.05 7.46
C THR A 270 -0.76 -16.01 6.38
N LYS A 271 -0.56 -14.85 5.74
CA LYS A 271 0.49 -14.66 4.72
C LYS A 271 1.84 -14.34 5.35
N PHE A 272 1.84 -13.75 6.53
CA PHE A 272 3.06 -13.38 7.24
C PHE A 272 3.93 -14.58 7.55
N LEU A 273 3.35 -15.69 8.01
CA LEU A 273 4.12 -16.89 8.30
C LEU A 273 4.77 -17.48 7.05
N VAL A 274 4.05 -17.48 5.92
CA VAL A 274 4.63 -17.91 4.63
C VAL A 274 5.82 -17.04 4.25
N TYR A 275 5.68 -15.73 4.41
CA TYR A 275 6.75 -14.78 4.14
C TYR A 275 7.97 -14.99 5.05
N VAL A 276 7.77 -15.26 6.33
CA VAL A 276 8.85 -15.61 7.28
C VAL A 276 9.63 -16.82 6.79
N ILE A 277 8.93 -17.89 6.37
CA ILE A 277 9.58 -19.13 5.90
C ILE A 277 10.25 -18.90 4.54
N GLN A 278 9.65 -18.14 3.63
CA GLN A 278 10.30 -17.77 2.36
C GLN A 278 11.61 -17.03 2.60
N LYS A 279 11.60 -16.06 3.52
CA LYS A 279 12.81 -15.32 3.88
C LYS A 279 13.85 -16.21 4.56
N LEU A 280 13.43 -17.15 5.41
CA LEU A 280 14.32 -18.13 6.03
C LEU A 280 15.04 -18.97 4.96
N LEU A 281 14.29 -19.48 3.98
CA LEU A 281 14.86 -20.24 2.86
C LEU A 281 15.76 -19.41 1.95
N GLN A 282 15.51 -18.11 1.83
CA GLN A 282 16.38 -17.18 1.07
C GLN A 282 17.71 -16.93 1.79
N GLU A 283 17.69 -16.78 3.13
CA GLU A 283 18.89 -16.53 3.93
C GLU A 283 19.67 -17.83 4.24
N GLN A 284 18.98 -18.96 4.30
CA GLN A 284 19.53 -20.27 4.58
C GLN A 284 19.02 -21.29 3.54
N PRO A 285 19.51 -21.25 2.31
CA PRO A 285 19.00 -22.08 1.20
C PRO A 285 19.26 -23.58 1.36
N ASP A 286 20.15 -23.95 2.27
CA ASP A 286 20.55 -25.34 2.51
C ASP A 286 19.66 -26.08 3.53
N LEU A 287 18.63 -25.41 4.07
CA LEU A 287 17.73 -26.02 5.04
C LEU A 287 16.86 -27.11 4.43
N THR A 288 16.76 -28.23 5.14
CA THR A 288 15.82 -29.32 4.87
C THR A 288 14.43 -29.01 5.45
N TYR A 289 13.41 -29.71 4.99
CA TYR A 289 12.05 -29.62 5.54
C TYR A 289 12.03 -29.86 7.05
N GLU A 290 12.74 -30.85 7.54
CA GLU A 290 12.84 -31.23 8.94
C GLU A 290 13.47 -30.11 9.80
N GLU A 291 14.53 -29.49 9.30
CA GLU A 291 15.19 -28.35 9.99
C GLU A 291 14.28 -27.11 10.02
N ILE A 292 13.52 -26.86 8.97
CA ILE A 292 12.53 -25.77 8.95
C ILE A 292 11.40 -26.05 9.96
N GLU A 293 10.96 -27.31 10.08
CA GLU A 293 9.94 -27.74 11.06
C GLU A 293 10.44 -27.60 12.51
N GLU A 294 11.73 -27.85 12.77
CA GLU A 294 12.36 -27.61 14.07
C GLU A 294 12.47 -26.13 14.41
N ILE A 295 12.81 -25.29 13.45
CA ILE A 295 12.87 -23.83 13.62
C ILE A 295 11.48 -23.24 13.87
N MET A 296 10.47 -23.76 13.18
CA MET A 296 9.08 -23.28 13.24
C MET A 296 8.19 -24.26 14.01
N PRO A 297 8.07 -24.11 15.34
CA PRO A 297 7.45 -25.09 16.19
C PRO A 297 5.95 -25.31 15.89
N SER A 298 5.59 -26.57 15.80
CA SER A 298 4.21 -27.02 15.60
C SER A 298 3.29 -26.58 16.75
N ARG A 299 2.02 -26.33 16.42
CA ARG A 299 0.94 -26.25 17.43
C ARG A 299 0.65 -27.64 17.99
N THR A 300 0.15 -27.68 19.21
CA THR A 300 -0.14 -28.92 19.97
C THR A 300 -0.99 -29.95 19.18
N ASN A 301 -1.76 -29.51 18.17
CA ASN A 301 -2.60 -30.39 17.35
C ASN A 301 -2.59 -30.07 15.84
N ASN A 302 -1.77 -29.12 15.38
CA ASN A 302 -1.72 -28.73 13.95
C ASN A 302 -0.27 -28.49 13.53
N LYS A 303 0.19 -29.23 12.54
CA LYS A 303 1.49 -28.98 11.88
C LYS A 303 1.50 -27.60 11.26
N VAL A 304 2.62 -26.88 11.41
CA VAL A 304 2.86 -25.59 10.73
C VAL A 304 3.09 -25.82 9.25
N LEU A 305 3.84 -26.87 8.94
CA LEU A 305 4.19 -27.29 7.61
C LEU A 305 3.51 -28.63 7.30
N VAL A 306 3.23 -28.87 6.02
CA VAL A 306 2.75 -30.15 5.53
C VAL A 306 3.42 -30.46 4.21
N LYS A 307 4.00 -31.66 4.07
CA LYS A 307 4.54 -32.12 2.81
C LYS A 307 3.42 -32.21 1.77
N LYS A 308 3.74 -31.95 0.51
CA LYS A 308 2.74 -31.92 -0.57
C LYS A 308 2.00 -33.27 -0.71
N GLU A 309 2.68 -34.38 -0.48
CA GLU A 309 2.13 -35.71 -0.49
C GLU A 309 1.08 -35.89 0.61
N GLU A 310 1.41 -35.52 1.87
CA GLU A 310 0.48 -35.55 3.01
C GLU A 310 -0.73 -34.64 2.78
N TRP A 311 -0.49 -33.46 2.19
CA TRP A 311 -1.58 -32.56 1.82
C TRP A 311 -2.50 -33.18 0.76
N THR A 312 -1.94 -33.86 -0.23
CA THR A 312 -2.70 -34.53 -1.29
C THR A 312 -3.59 -35.63 -0.71
N GLU A 313 -3.07 -36.42 0.23
CA GLU A 313 -3.85 -37.42 0.94
C GLU A 313 -4.99 -36.79 1.76
N LEU A 314 -4.71 -35.71 2.46
CA LEU A 314 -5.72 -34.96 3.22
C LEU A 314 -6.79 -34.38 2.26
N ALA A 315 -6.38 -33.84 1.13
CA ALA A 315 -7.27 -33.27 0.13
C ALA A 315 -8.17 -34.34 -0.51
N ASN A 316 -7.65 -35.53 -0.75
CA ASN A 316 -8.44 -36.66 -1.24
C ASN A 316 -9.49 -37.14 -0.22
N LYS A 317 -9.14 -37.13 1.07
CA LYS A 317 -10.06 -37.52 2.15
C LYS A 317 -11.09 -36.42 2.46
N ASN A 318 -10.67 -35.19 2.54
CA ASN A 318 -11.52 -34.03 2.86
C ASN A 318 -11.02 -32.74 2.20
N PRO A 319 -11.41 -32.49 0.93
CA PRO A 319 -10.92 -31.33 0.16
C PRO A 319 -11.19 -29.96 0.82
N LYS A 320 -12.36 -29.84 1.47
CA LYS A 320 -12.74 -28.58 2.14
C LYS A 320 -11.85 -28.29 3.36
N GLU A 321 -11.50 -29.30 4.12
CA GLU A 321 -10.64 -29.15 5.28
C GLU A 321 -9.19 -28.89 4.88
N ALA A 322 -8.67 -29.58 3.88
CA ALA A 322 -7.32 -29.36 3.34
C ALA A 322 -7.15 -27.90 2.86
N GLU A 323 -8.07 -27.41 2.04
CA GLU A 323 -8.03 -26.04 1.52
C GLU A 323 -8.23 -24.99 2.64
N LYS A 324 -9.08 -25.29 3.65
CA LYS A 324 -9.28 -24.43 4.80
C LYS A 324 -8.00 -24.28 5.63
N ARG A 325 -7.21 -25.34 5.78
CA ARG A 325 -6.00 -25.34 6.62
C ARG A 325 -4.78 -24.75 5.91
N TYR A 326 -4.61 -25.01 4.63
CA TYR A 326 -3.37 -24.70 3.89
C TYR A 326 -3.58 -23.80 2.68
N SER A 327 -4.82 -23.48 2.31
CA SER A 327 -5.21 -22.48 1.28
C SER A 327 -4.29 -22.44 0.04
N THR A 328 -4.09 -23.59 -0.62
CA THR A 328 -3.13 -23.77 -1.73
C THR A 328 -3.35 -22.81 -2.92
N LYS A 329 -4.56 -22.29 -3.08
CA LYS A 329 -4.89 -21.26 -4.08
C LYS A 329 -4.31 -19.87 -3.78
N LYS A 330 -3.91 -19.61 -2.52
CA LYS A 330 -3.47 -18.29 -2.06
C LYS A 330 -2.04 -18.28 -1.54
N VAL A 331 -1.45 -19.45 -1.36
CA VAL A 331 -0.12 -19.65 -0.77
C VAL A 331 0.71 -20.46 -1.74
N PRO A 332 1.91 -20.00 -2.12
CA PRO A 332 2.78 -20.75 -3.01
C PRO A 332 3.26 -22.05 -2.35
N VAL A 333 3.51 -23.06 -3.15
CA VAL A 333 4.29 -24.23 -2.75
C VAL A 333 5.71 -23.78 -2.50
N LEU A 334 6.26 -24.17 -1.37
CA LEU A 334 7.67 -23.95 -1.04
C LEU A 334 8.46 -25.23 -1.26
N LYS A 335 9.78 -25.11 -1.45
CA LYS A 335 10.69 -26.22 -1.63
C LYS A 335 11.90 -26.05 -0.70
N ASP A 336 12.33 -27.13 -0.12
CA ASP A 336 13.58 -27.21 0.62
C ASP A 336 14.80 -27.46 -0.30
N VAL A 337 15.99 -27.61 0.28
CA VAL A 337 17.23 -27.88 -0.44
C VAL A 337 17.18 -29.21 -1.26
N ASN A 338 16.42 -30.19 -0.78
CA ASN A 338 16.27 -31.49 -1.43
C ASN A 338 15.15 -31.50 -2.48
N GLY A 339 14.50 -30.36 -2.72
CA GLY A 339 13.35 -30.24 -3.62
C GLY A 339 12.04 -30.76 -3.04
N GLN A 340 11.98 -31.07 -1.72
CA GLN A 340 10.76 -31.48 -1.05
C GLN A 340 9.75 -30.32 -1.07
N GLU A 341 8.62 -30.55 -1.72
CA GLU A 341 7.53 -29.57 -1.80
C GLU A 341 6.66 -29.62 -0.53
N PHE A 342 6.31 -28.44 -0.01
CA PHE A 342 5.46 -28.34 1.18
C PHE A 342 4.60 -27.07 1.18
N TYR A 343 3.54 -27.09 2.00
CA TYR A 343 2.66 -25.97 2.25
C TYR A 343 2.76 -25.49 3.69
N VAL A 344 2.46 -24.22 3.90
CA VAL A 344 2.42 -23.57 5.21
C VAL A 344 0.97 -23.40 5.65
N THR A 345 0.66 -23.68 6.91
CA THR A 345 -0.70 -23.50 7.44
C THR A 345 -1.13 -22.03 7.41
N ASN A 346 -2.41 -21.82 7.14
CA ASN A 346 -3.05 -20.50 7.22
C ASN A 346 -3.84 -20.28 8.52
N GLN A 347 -3.78 -21.22 9.45
CA GLN A 347 -4.57 -21.25 10.69
C GLN A 347 -3.82 -20.67 11.89
N TRP A 348 -3.39 -19.40 11.79
CA TRP A 348 -2.67 -18.70 12.86
C TRP A 348 -3.50 -17.58 13.47
N GLY A 349 -3.55 -17.55 14.83
CA GLY A 349 -4.04 -16.43 15.62
C GLY A 349 -2.96 -15.38 15.86
N ILE A 350 -3.32 -14.24 16.44
CA ILE A 350 -2.35 -13.22 16.87
C ILE A 350 -1.52 -13.75 18.03
N GLU A 351 -2.16 -14.43 18.98
CA GLU A 351 -1.48 -15.09 20.11
C GLU A 351 -0.41 -16.07 19.63
N ASP A 352 -0.67 -16.82 18.55
CA ASP A 352 0.35 -17.73 18.01
C ASP A 352 1.57 -16.97 17.43
N ILE A 353 1.36 -15.79 16.84
CA ILE A 353 2.46 -14.97 16.36
C ILE A 353 3.28 -14.48 17.54
N GLU A 354 2.64 -14.03 18.62
CA GLU A 354 3.31 -13.54 19.82
C GLU A 354 4.10 -14.63 20.54
N ASP A 355 3.44 -15.76 20.77
CA ASP A 355 4.01 -16.82 21.62
C ASP A 355 5.01 -17.71 20.89
N LYS A 356 4.92 -17.83 19.55
CA LYS A 356 5.69 -18.80 18.78
C LYS A 356 6.57 -18.16 17.70
N VAL A 357 6.04 -17.23 16.91
CA VAL A 357 6.80 -16.65 15.80
C VAL A 357 7.81 -15.63 16.31
N ILE A 358 7.43 -14.75 17.24
CA ILE A 358 8.35 -13.74 17.78
C ILE A 358 9.60 -14.34 18.42
N PRO A 359 9.54 -15.41 19.23
CA PRO A 359 10.74 -16.05 19.75
C PRO A 359 11.68 -16.56 18.65
N VAL A 360 11.12 -17.12 17.56
CA VAL A 360 11.89 -17.56 16.40
C VAL A 360 12.56 -16.36 15.70
N LEU A 361 11.81 -15.29 15.44
CA LEU A 361 12.36 -14.08 14.81
C LEU A 361 13.52 -13.49 15.63
N LYS A 362 13.39 -13.48 16.99
CA LYS A 362 14.45 -13.03 17.87
C LYS A 362 15.70 -13.91 17.79
N LYS A 363 15.54 -15.25 17.71
CA LYS A 363 16.67 -16.19 17.52
C LYS A 363 17.38 -15.98 16.18
N LEU A 364 16.62 -15.64 15.14
CA LEU A 364 17.15 -15.33 13.81
C LEU A 364 17.73 -13.90 13.70
N GLY A 365 17.63 -13.09 14.74
CA GLY A 365 18.05 -11.68 14.72
C GLY A 365 17.13 -10.77 13.92
N TRP A 366 15.93 -11.22 13.61
CA TRP A 366 14.97 -10.44 12.83
C TRP A 366 14.06 -9.61 13.71
N LYS A 367 13.77 -8.38 13.29
CA LYS A 367 12.87 -7.46 13.99
C LYS A 367 11.45 -7.59 13.46
N LEU A 368 10.48 -7.70 14.37
CA LEU A 368 9.07 -7.66 14.00
C LEU A 368 8.56 -6.22 13.96
N TYR A 369 7.92 -5.85 12.87
CA TYR A 369 7.19 -4.60 12.70
C TYR A 369 5.70 -4.90 12.62
N ARG A 370 4.88 -4.05 13.22
CA ARG A 370 3.42 -4.18 13.24
C ARG A 370 2.78 -2.94 12.68
N LYS A 371 1.71 -3.15 11.91
CA LYS A 371 0.86 -2.09 11.40
C LYS A 371 -0.57 -2.41 11.83
N ASN A 372 -1.10 -1.55 12.70
CA ASN A 372 -2.52 -1.61 13.03
C ASN A 372 -3.32 -0.95 11.90
N PRO A 373 -4.54 -1.44 11.61
CA PRO A 373 -5.41 -0.86 10.62
C PRO A 373 -5.88 0.53 11.00
#